data_079bd3248f795eb859166abe4743a8f1
#
_entry.id   079bd3248f795eb859166abe4743a8f1
#
_cell.length_a   1.000
_cell.length_b   1.000
_cell.length_c   1.000
_cell.angle_alpha   90.00
_cell.angle_beta   90.00
_cell.angle_gamma   90.00
#
_symmetry.space_group_name_H-M   'P 1'
#
loop_
_entity.id
_entity.type
_entity.pdbx_description
1 polymer ?
#
loop_
_entity_poly.entity_id
_entity_poly.type
_entity_poly.pdbx_seq_one_letter_code
_entity_poly.pdbx_strand_id
1 'polypeptide(L)'
;MLPPDLRTAEAEAFASLRSALAGDPRGRWTMELRFEGLRLLPVVLRLAKELATGAAPIRLLFPDAGAAALARRDGPELAERIATFSDHLRQSSSALPIEAGEGLNAPDPGGSGAEVLILVGASQADYGTVESVCQAHVGRVVLVNPGLEGGAVGIGSVGRERRRGFLAQWEAAYALIPLAGSALRRAHPHDWELYRLDPDGYRFAASFDHRPDGEERDGALQGDESGGIAMTLRSVDRLLDGLQR
;
A
#
# COMPACT_ATOMS: atom_id res chain seq x y z
N MET A 1 9.72 7.63 -15.60
CA MET A 1 11.00 8.21 -15.06
C MET A 1 10.90 8.20 -13.55
N LEU A 2 11.99 7.89 -12.84
CA LEU A 2 11.99 7.93 -11.37
C LEU A 2 11.92 9.39 -10.88
N PRO A 3 11.25 9.67 -9.75
CA PRO A 3 11.23 11.00 -9.16
C PRO A 3 12.64 11.42 -8.73
N PRO A 4 13.03 12.67 -8.99
CA PRO A 4 14.40 13.13 -8.74
C PRO A 4 14.70 13.38 -7.25
N ASP A 5 13.67 13.54 -6.44
CA ASP A 5 13.79 13.85 -5.01
C ASP A 5 12.58 13.32 -4.20
N LEU A 6 12.72 13.35 -2.88
CA LEU A 6 11.69 12.87 -1.96
C LEU A 6 10.39 13.68 -2.09
N ARG A 7 10.46 14.97 -2.32
CA ARG A 7 9.27 15.83 -2.44
C ARG A 7 8.42 15.44 -3.65
N THR A 8 9.06 15.19 -4.77
CA THR A 8 8.41 14.69 -5.99
C THR A 8 7.84 13.30 -5.77
N ALA A 9 8.61 12.39 -5.13
CA ALA A 9 8.13 11.05 -4.78
C ALA A 9 6.90 11.09 -3.85
N GLU A 10 6.89 11.97 -2.84
CA GLU A 10 5.71 12.17 -1.98
C GLU A 10 4.50 12.68 -2.76
N ALA A 11 4.68 13.68 -3.62
CA ALA A 11 3.59 14.21 -4.43
C ALA A 11 2.98 13.15 -5.36
N GLU A 12 3.82 12.34 -6.00
CA GLU A 12 3.37 11.19 -6.81
C GLU A 12 2.65 10.15 -5.96
N ALA A 13 3.20 9.80 -4.79
CA ALA A 13 2.60 8.82 -3.88
C ALA A 13 1.20 9.26 -3.42
N PHE A 14 1.05 10.54 -3.06
CA PHE A 14 -0.24 11.09 -2.62
C PHE A 14 -1.26 11.16 -3.75
N ALA A 15 -0.85 11.55 -4.95
CA ALA A 15 -1.70 11.55 -6.13
C ALA A 15 -2.17 10.13 -6.50
N SER A 16 -1.25 9.17 -6.52
CA SER A 16 -1.54 7.76 -6.81
C SER A 16 -2.47 7.15 -5.76
N LEU A 17 -2.23 7.43 -4.47
CA LEU A 17 -3.09 6.93 -3.40
C LEU A 17 -4.49 7.55 -3.46
N ARG A 18 -4.63 8.84 -3.74
CA ARG A 18 -5.95 9.47 -3.95
C ARG A 18 -6.70 8.83 -5.10
N SER A 19 -6.01 8.57 -6.22
CA SER A 19 -6.60 7.88 -7.38
C SER A 19 -7.09 6.48 -6.99
N ALA A 20 -6.27 5.70 -6.28
CA ALA A 20 -6.62 4.38 -5.78
C ALA A 20 -7.82 4.39 -4.82
N LEU A 21 -7.84 5.33 -3.87
CA LEU A 21 -8.93 5.48 -2.91
C LEU A 21 -10.24 5.95 -3.56
N ALA A 22 -10.22 6.62 -4.70
CA ALA A 22 -11.42 7.03 -5.42
C ALA A 22 -12.12 5.86 -6.13
N GLY A 23 -11.41 4.76 -6.39
CA GLY A 23 -11.92 3.58 -7.09
C GLY A 23 -12.76 2.67 -6.19
N ASP A 24 -12.12 1.65 -5.59
CA ASP A 24 -12.81 0.64 -4.81
C ASP A 24 -13.12 1.12 -3.37
N PRO A 25 -14.41 1.12 -2.94
CA PRO A 25 -14.80 1.52 -1.58
C PRO A 25 -14.31 0.55 -0.49
N ARG A 26 -13.88 -0.65 -0.84
CA ARG A 26 -13.31 -1.66 0.08
C ARG A 26 -11.85 -1.97 -0.22
N GLY A 27 -11.21 -1.15 -1.05
CA GLY A 27 -9.85 -1.37 -1.52
C GLY A 27 -8.84 -1.56 -0.39
N ARG A 28 -7.91 -2.45 -0.62
CA ARG A 28 -6.76 -2.76 0.25
C ARG A 28 -5.49 -2.32 -0.47
N TRP A 29 -4.91 -1.25 0.00
CA TRP A 29 -3.84 -0.58 -0.71
C TRP A 29 -2.54 -0.56 0.08
N THR A 30 -1.40 -0.65 -0.61
CA THR A 30 -0.09 -0.38 -0.02
C THR A 30 0.52 0.89 -0.57
N MET A 31 1.26 1.60 0.28
CA MET A 31 2.12 2.72 -0.10
C MET A 31 3.52 2.44 0.45
N GLU A 32 4.50 2.27 -0.42
CA GLU A 32 5.87 1.90 -0.05
C GLU A 32 6.88 2.94 -0.53
N LEU A 33 7.58 3.54 0.42
CA LEU A 33 8.74 4.41 0.21
C LEU A 33 9.92 3.79 0.98
N ARG A 34 10.82 3.11 0.28
CA ARG A 34 11.88 2.31 0.90
C ARG A 34 13.26 2.93 0.67
N PHE A 35 13.47 4.13 1.21
CA PHE A 35 14.77 4.81 1.15
C PHE A 35 15.55 4.63 2.44
N GLU A 36 16.85 4.46 2.31
CA GLU A 36 17.73 4.49 3.46
C GLU A 36 17.65 5.86 4.16
N GLY A 37 17.50 5.85 5.49
CA GLY A 37 17.39 7.07 6.29
C GLY A 37 16.04 7.81 6.18
N LEU A 38 15.03 7.27 5.49
CA LEU A 38 13.72 7.89 5.41
C LEU A 38 13.07 8.02 6.79
N ARG A 39 12.75 9.24 7.18
CA ARG A 39 11.89 9.53 8.33
C ARG A 39 10.43 9.39 7.92
N LEU A 40 9.86 8.22 8.16
CA LEU A 40 8.50 7.87 7.69
C LEU A 40 7.41 8.74 8.32
N LEU A 41 7.51 9.04 9.63
CA LEU A 41 6.47 9.76 10.38
C LEU A 41 6.11 11.12 9.77
N PRO A 42 7.04 12.03 9.43
CA PRO A 42 6.70 13.29 8.77
C PRO A 42 5.97 13.11 7.44
N VAL A 43 6.31 12.10 6.65
CA VAL A 43 5.63 11.78 5.37
C VAL A 43 4.17 11.38 5.64
N VAL A 44 3.97 10.46 6.59
CA VAL A 44 2.63 9.98 6.98
C VAL A 44 1.76 11.11 7.51
N LEU A 45 2.32 12.01 8.34
CA LEU A 45 1.55 13.14 8.86
C LEU A 45 1.13 14.12 7.75
N ARG A 46 2.01 14.39 6.77
CA ARG A 46 1.63 15.22 5.60
C ARG A 46 0.55 14.54 4.77
N LEU A 47 0.68 13.25 4.48
CA LEU A 47 -0.33 12.46 3.80
C LEU A 47 -1.69 12.52 4.52
N ALA A 48 -1.68 12.30 5.84
CA ALA A 48 -2.88 12.31 6.64
C ALA A 48 -3.56 13.69 6.66
N LYS A 49 -2.80 14.78 6.75
CA LYS A 49 -3.33 16.13 6.65
C LYS A 49 -4.02 16.38 5.31
N GLU A 50 -3.37 15.94 4.23
CA GLU A 50 -3.93 16.10 2.89
C GLU A 50 -5.21 15.27 2.70
N LEU A 51 -5.23 14.02 3.15
CA LEU A 51 -6.41 13.16 3.07
C LEU A 51 -7.54 13.64 4.00
N ALA A 52 -7.21 14.25 5.15
CA ALA A 52 -8.19 14.77 6.09
C ALA A 52 -8.99 15.98 5.54
N THR A 53 -8.52 16.62 4.47
CA THR A 53 -9.28 17.66 3.76
C THR A 53 -10.37 17.09 2.86
N GLY A 54 -10.35 15.79 2.59
CA GLY A 54 -11.33 15.08 1.77
C GLY A 54 -12.63 14.80 2.51
N ALA A 55 -13.60 14.20 1.79
CA ALA A 55 -14.93 13.90 2.34
C ALA A 55 -14.94 12.70 3.31
N ALA A 56 -14.00 11.76 3.16
CA ALA A 56 -13.95 10.58 4.01
C ALA A 56 -13.13 10.85 5.30
N PRO A 57 -13.64 10.47 6.48
CA PRO A 57 -12.84 10.51 7.70
C PRO A 57 -11.65 9.55 7.58
N ILE A 58 -10.54 9.92 8.22
CA ILE A 58 -9.34 9.10 8.25
C ILE A 58 -8.98 8.74 9.69
N ARG A 59 -8.32 7.61 9.88
CA ARG A 59 -7.70 7.20 11.14
C ARG A 59 -6.31 6.64 10.90
N LEU A 60 -5.33 7.10 11.69
CA LEU A 60 -3.96 6.61 11.64
C LEU A 60 -3.75 5.60 12.77
N LEU A 61 -3.26 4.44 12.41
CA LEU A 61 -2.99 3.36 13.35
C LEU A 61 -1.49 3.03 13.35
N PHE A 62 -0.94 2.91 14.54
CA PHE A 62 0.47 2.61 14.79
C PHE A 62 0.64 1.29 15.55
N PRO A 63 1.80 0.61 15.43
CA PRO A 63 2.00 -0.69 16.07
C PRO A 63 2.00 -0.62 17.60
N ASP A 64 2.49 0.48 18.15
CA ASP A 64 2.67 0.63 19.59
C ASP A 64 2.34 2.04 20.11
N ALA A 65 2.22 2.16 21.44
CA ALA A 65 1.87 3.40 22.10
C ALA A 65 2.95 4.49 21.97
N GLY A 66 4.22 4.11 21.86
CA GLY A 66 5.33 5.05 21.69
C GLY A 66 5.27 5.74 20.32
N ALA A 67 5.08 4.95 19.25
CA ALA A 67 4.89 5.48 17.89
C ALA A 67 3.63 6.37 17.79
N ALA A 68 2.52 5.95 18.41
CA ALA A 68 1.31 6.74 18.46
C ALA A 68 1.48 8.06 19.25
N ALA A 69 2.22 8.05 20.37
CA ALA A 69 2.52 9.23 21.14
C ALA A 69 3.39 10.23 20.39
N LEU A 70 4.42 9.75 19.70
CA LEU A 70 5.26 10.59 18.80
C LEU A 70 4.41 11.21 17.69
N ALA A 71 3.52 10.45 17.08
CA ALA A 71 2.63 10.95 16.03
C ALA A 71 1.68 12.05 16.54
N ARG A 72 1.11 11.90 17.74
CA ARG A 72 0.27 12.94 18.37
C ARG A 72 1.06 14.19 18.72
N ARG A 73 2.29 14.03 19.18
CA ARG A 73 3.17 15.18 19.49
C ARG A 73 3.52 15.98 18.23
N ASP A 74 3.86 15.29 17.13
CA ASP A 74 4.36 15.93 15.91
C ASP A 74 3.21 16.36 14.96
N GLY A 75 2.00 15.84 15.18
CA GLY A 75 0.77 16.20 14.44
C GLY A 75 -0.42 16.40 15.39
N PRO A 76 -0.39 17.43 16.27
CA PRO A 76 -1.43 17.64 17.30
C PRO A 76 -2.83 17.82 16.72
N GLU A 77 -2.99 18.36 15.53
CA GLU A 77 -4.26 18.49 14.81
C GLU A 77 -4.87 17.15 14.38
N LEU A 78 -4.08 16.09 14.36
CA LEU A 78 -4.51 14.72 14.05
C LEU A 78 -4.66 13.86 15.31
N ALA A 79 -4.41 14.39 16.51
CA ALA A 79 -4.29 13.63 17.75
C ALA A 79 -5.49 12.71 18.01
N GLU A 80 -6.73 13.20 17.79
CA GLU A 80 -7.98 12.45 17.97
C GLU A 80 -8.14 11.30 16.93
N ARG A 81 -7.40 11.37 15.83
CA ARG A 81 -7.43 10.38 14.74
C ARG A 81 -6.33 9.32 14.85
N ILE A 82 -5.48 9.41 15.87
CA ILE A 82 -4.33 8.53 16.07
C ILE A 82 -4.62 7.51 17.17
N ALA A 83 -4.46 6.23 16.86
CA ALA A 83 -4.58 5.13 17.81
C ALA A 83 -3.48 4.07 17.58
N THR A 84 -3.40 3.06 18.43
CA THR A 84 -2.65 1.84 18.14
C THR A 84 -3.54 0.83 17.43
N PHE A 85 -2.95 -0.18 16.76
CA PHE A 85 -3.71 -1.30 16.17
C PHE A 85 -4.60 -1.97 17.22
N SER A 86 -4.04 -2.24 18.40
CA SER A 86 -4.75 -2.92 19.49
C SER A 86 -5.86 -2.07 20.12
N ASP A 87 -5.65 -0.75 20.28
CA ASP A 87 -6.67 0.14 20.82
C ASP A 87 -7.86 0.25 19.87
N HIS A 88 -7.58 0.39 18.57
CA HIS A 88 -8.61 0.44 17.55
C HIS A 88 -9.44 -0.85 17.51
N LEU A 89 -8.79 -2.01 17.56
CA LEU A 89 -9.47 -3.31 17.58
C LEU A 89 -10.37 -3.46 18.80
N ARG A 90 -9.91 -3.05 19.99
CA ARG A 90 -10.74 -3.07 21.22
C ARG A 90 -11.96 -2.17 21.12
N GLN A 91 -11.80 -0.97 20.58
CA GLN A 91 -12.91 -0.03 20.38
C GLN A 91 -13.94 -0.58 19.38
N SER A 92 -13.50 -1.17 18.28
CA SER A 92 -14.37 -1.78 17.28
C SER A 92 -15.13 -2.99 17.84
N SER A 93 -14.49 -3.80 18.69
CA SER A 93 -15.14 -4.95 19.33
C SER A 93 -16.16 -4.57 20.40
N SER A 94 -15.97 -3.42 21.09
CA SER A 94 -16.93 -2.93 22.10
C SER A 94 -18.10 -2.16 21.49
N ALA A 95 -18.03 -1.77 20.23
CA ALA A 95 -19.08 -1.07 19.50
C ALA A 95 -20.10 -2.02 18.82
N LEU A 96 -20.00 -3.34 19.00
CA LEU A 96 -21.03 -4.28 18.53
C LEU A 96 -22.31 -4.05 19.34
N PRO A 97 -23.48 -3.78 18.70
CA PRO A 97 -24.72 -3.52 19.40
C PRO A 97 -25.15 -4.77 20.19
N ILE A 98 -25.35 -4.59 21.48
CA ILE A 98 -26.22 -5.48 22.27
C ILE A 98 -27.63 -5.17 21.79
N GLU A 99 -28.26 -6.16 21.17
CA GLU A 99 -29.64 -6.25 20.70
C GLU A 99 -30.02 -5.43 19.44
N ALA A 100 -30.48 -6.19 18.46
CA ALA A 100 -31.14 -5.71 17.25
C ALA A 100 -32.48 -5.05 17.62
N GLY A 101 -32.48 -3.74 17.75
CA GLY A 101 -33.67 -2.90 17.68
C GLY A 101 -33.86 -2.46 16.23
N GLU A 102 -34.98 -2.82 15.64
CA GLU A 102 -35.40 -2.37 14.31
C GLU A 102 -35.41 -0.82 14.26
N GLY A 103 -34.69 -0.24 13.30
CA GLY A 103 -34.94 1.13 12.87
C GLY A 103 -33.89 2.19 13.20
N LEU A 104 -32.64 1.99 12.84
CA LEU A 104 -31.71 3.11 12.59
C LEU A 104 -30.85 2.75 11.37
N ASN A 105 -30.79 3.67 10.42
CA ASN A 105 -30.01 3.58 9.19
C ASN A 105 -28.56 3.12 9.53
N ALA A 106 -28.27 1.84 9.31
CA ALA A 106 -26.90 1.39 9.28
C ALA A 106 -26.16 2.27 8.24
N PRO A 107 -25.00 2.85 8.55
CA PRO A 107 -24.23 3.58 7.55
C PRO A 107 -23.98 2.62 6.39
N ASP A 108 -24.28 3.08 5.19
CA ASP A 108 -24.04 2.33 3.95
C ASP A 108 -22.58 1.84 3.95
N PRO A 109 -22.33 0.52 4.04
CA PRO A 109 -20.98 -0.01 4.23
C PRO A 109 -20.07 0.18 3.02
N GLY A 110 -20.53 0.80 1.96
CA GLY A 110 -19.80 1.12 0.75
C GLY A 110 -19.91 2.59 0.32
N GLY A 111 -20.54 3.44 1.15
CA GLY A 111 -20.71 4.86 0.83
C GLY A 111 -19.38 5.61 0.75
N SER A 112 -19.35 6.66 -0.06
CA SER A 112 -18.19 7.57 -0.25
C SER A 112 -17.65 8.19 1.04
N GLY A 113 -18.34 8.02 2.18
CA GLY A 113 -18.00 8.54 3.50
C GLY A 113 -17.42 7.49 4.49
N ALA A 114 -17.20 6.25 4.08
CA ALA A 114 -16.59 5.25 4.97
C ALA A 114 -15.18 5.67 5.40
N GLU A 115 -14.87 5.49 6.71
CA GLU A 115 -13.55 5.84 7.28
C GLU A 115 -12.41 5.12 6.53
N VAL A 116 -11.32 5.82 6.24
CA VAL A 116 -10.11 5.24 5.67
C VAL A 116 -9.13 4.96 6.81
N LEU A 117 -8.75 3.70 6.99
CA LEU A 117 -7.71 3.33 7.93
C LEU A 117 -6.33 3.40 7.27
N ILE A 118 -5.38 4.05 7.93
CA ILE A 118 -3.99 4.14 7.51
C ILE A 118 -3.13 3.45 8.57
N LEU A 119 -2.64 2.26 8.28
CA LEU A 119 -1.80 1.46 9.17
C LEU A 119 -0.33 1.69 8.82
N VAL A 120 0.44 2.18 9.79
CA VAL A 120 1.81 2.67 9.55
C VAL A 120 2.83 1.70 10.12
N GLY A 121 3.77 1.25 9.28
CA GLY A 121 4.94 0.51 9.73
C GLY A 121 4.65 -0.85 10.37
N ALA A 122 3.54 -1.49 9.99
CA ALA A 122 3.19 -2.82 10.49
C ALA A 122 4.30 -3.82 10.18
N SER A 123 4.79 -4.52 11.21
CA SER A 123 5.83 -5.54 11.13
C SER A 123 5.23 -6.94 11.03
N GLN A 124 6.09 -7.94 10.83
CA GLN A 124 5.69 -9.34 10.87
C GLN A 124 5.03 -9.75 12.20
N ALA A 125 5.47 -9.16 13.31
CA ALA A 125 4.89 -9.43 14.64
C ALA A 125 3.45 -8.93 14.77
N ASP A 126 3.08 -7.91 14.00
CA ASP A 126 1.76 -7.29 14.04
C ASP A 126 0.74 -7.99 13.13
N TYR A 127 1.16 -9.01 12.35
CA TYR A 127 0.35 -9.65 11.32
C TYR A 127 -1.06 -10.01 11.80
N GLY A 128 -1.20 -10.74 12.90
CA GLY A 128 -2.51 -11.20 13.41
C GLY A 128 -3.42 -10.03 13.84
N THR A 129 -2.84 -8.99 14.44
CA THR A 129 -3.59 -7.79 14.84
C THR A 129 -4.05 -6.99 13.62
N VAL A 130 -3.17 -6.81 12.62
CA VAL A 130 -3.50 -6.14 11.36
C VAL A 130 -4.58 -6.88 10.59
N GLU A 131 -4.46 -8.22 10.48
CA GLU A 131 -5.49 -9.05 9.86
C GLU A 131 -6.85 -8.86 10.55
N SER A 132 -6.88 -8.89 11.89
CA SER A 132 -8.11 -8.70 12.67
C SER A 132 -8.71 -7.30 12.49
N VAL A 133 -7.88 -6.25 12.47
CA VAL A 133 -8.31 -4.87 12.17
C VAL A 133 -8.96 -4.80 10.78
N CYS A 134 -8.31 -5.40 9.78
CA CYS A 134 -8.81 -5.38 8.40
C CYS A 134 -10.11 -6.19 8.22
N GLN A 135 -10.28 -7.29 8.96
CA GLN A 135 -11.52 -8.09 8.93
C GLN A 135 -12.68 -7.37 9.60
N ALA A 136 -12.42 -6.61 10.66
CA ALA A 136 -13.44 -5.82 11.36
C ALA A 136 -13.86 -4.55 10.62
N HIS A 137 -13.03 -4.08 9.66
CA HIS A 137 -13.23 -2.83 8.95
C HIS A 137 -13.78 -3.04 7.54
N VAL A 138 -14.92 -2.43 7.23
CA VAL A 138 -15.58 -2.54 5.91
C VAL A 138 -15.17 -1.46 4.90
N GLY A 139 -14.44 -0.42 5.34
CA GLY A 139 -13.96 0.66 4.50
C GLY A 139 -12.61 0.37 3.85
N ARG A 140 -12.02 1.42 3.27
CA ARG A 140 -10.69 1.37 2.66
C ARG A 140 -9.60 1.23 3.71
N VAL A 141 -8.55 0.47 3.39
CA VAL A 141 -7.38 0.35 4.26
C VAL A 141 -6.11 0.58 3.46
N VAL A 142 -5.20 1.35 4.03
CA VAL A 142 -3.89 1.65 3.47
C VAL A 142 -2.81 1.14 4.41
N LEU A 143 -1.91 0.30 3.93
CA LEU A 143 -0.68 -0.07 4.63
C LEU A 143 0.48 0.80 4.15
N VAL A 144 1.09 1.54 5.05
CA VAL A 144 2.26 2.38 4.74
C VAL A 144 3.53 1.69 5.21
N ASN A 145 4.43 1.41 4.28
CA ASN A 145 5.69 0.69 4.51
C ASN A 145 5.51 -0.61 5.32
N PRO A 146 4.60 -1.53 4.91
CA PRO A 146 4.39 -2.76 5.65
C PRO A 146 5.62 -3.68 5.58
N GLY A 147 5.90 -4.37 6.68
CA GLY A 147 6.90 -5.43 6.80
C GLY A 147 6.26 -6.80 7.05
N LEU A 148 5.07 -7.07 6.48
CA LEU A 148 4.28 -8.28 6.75
C LEU A 148 4.76 -9.52 5.97
N GLU A 149 5.53 -9.34 4.89
CA GLU A 149 5.92 -10.41 3.94
C GLU A 149 6.72 -11.54 4.60
N GLY A 150 7.59 -11.23 5.56
CA GLY A 150 8.31 -12.22 6.35
C GLY A 150 7.39 -13.18 7.13
N GLY A 151 6.13 -12.79 7.35
CA GLY A 151 5.11 -13.61 8.01
C GLY A 151 4.63 -14.82 7.19
N ALA A 152 4.95 -14.90 5.90
CA ALA A 152 4.64 -16.07 5.07
C ALA A 152 5.42 -17.33 5.48
N VAL A 153 6.48 -17.18 6.29
CA VAL A 153 7.30 -18.26 6.87
C VAL A 153 6.69 -18.75 8.19
N GLY A 154 5.42 -19.12 8.20
CA GLY A 154 4.75 -19.65 9.40
C GLY A 154 4.91 -21.17 9.54
N ILE A 155 4.82 -21.67 10.78
CA ILE A 155 4.78 -23.10 11.09
C ILE A 155 3.43 -23.66 10.60
N GLY A 156 3.46 -24.62 9.66
CA GLY A 156 2.29 -25.31 9.13
C GLY A 156 1.75 -24.78 7.78
N SER A 157 1.20 -25.70 6.96
CA SER A 157 0.69 -25.38 5.62
C SER A 157 -0.53 -24.42 5.65
N VAL A 158 -1.46 -24.66 6.56
CA VAL A 158 -2.70 -23.85 6.71
C VAL A 158 -2.40 -22.40 7.11
N GLY A 159 -1.46 -22.19 8.03
CA GLY A 159 -1.05 -20.84 8.43
C GLY A 159 -0.38 -20.07 7.28
N ARG A 160 0.42 -20.76 6.47
CA ARG A 160 1.04 -20.15 5.28
C ARG A 160 0.03 -19.80 4.20
N GLU A 161 -0.94 -20.67 3.96
CA GLU A 161 -1.99 -20.45 2.97
C GLU A 161 -2.89 -19.28 3.35
N ARG A 162 -3.32 -19.21 4.61
CA ARG A 162 -4.09 -18.07 5.14
C ARG A 162 -3.34 -16.74 4.96
N ARG A 163 -2.05 -16.72 5.30
CA ARG A 163 -1.23 -15.51 5.16
C ARG A 163 -1.06 -15.09 3.71
N ARG A 164 -0.85 -16.04 2.80
CA ARG A 164 -0.80 -15.75 1.36
C ARG A 164 -2.13 -15.16 0.88
N GLY A 165 -3.25 -15.72 1.29
CA GLY A 165 -4.59 -15.22 0.93
C GLY A 165 -4.82 -13.79 1.42
N PHE A 166 -4.40 -13.44 2.64
CA PHE A 166 -4.51 -12.07 3.15
C PHE A 166 -3.59 -11.11 2.40
N LEU A 167 -2.33 -11.50 2.16
CA LEU A 167 -1.38 -10.64 1.45
C LEU A 167 -1.75 -10.44 -0.03
N ALA A 168 -2.37 -11.43 -0.67
CA ALA A 168 -2.80 -11.34 -2.06
C ALA A 168 -3.96 -10.36 -2.30
N GLN A 169 -4.64 -9.88 -1.25
CA GLN A 169 -5.71 -8.89 -1.36
C GLN A 169 -5.21 -7.45 -1.50
N TRP A 170 -3.90 -7.23 -1.34
CA TRP A 170 -3.32 -5.90 -1.32
C TRP A 170 -2.77 -5.50 -2.67
N GLU A 171 -3.20 -4.35 -3.14
CA GLU A 171 -2.66 -3.73 -4.34
C GLU A 171 -1.75 -2.56 -3.99
N ALA A 172 -0.71 -2.35 -4.78
CA ALA A 172 0.16 -1.21 -4.59
C ALA A 172 -0.46 0.04 -5.22
N ALA A 173 -0.88 0.99 -4.38
CA ALA A 173 -1.22 2.33 -4.85
C ALA A 173 0.04 3.10 -5.26
N TYR A 174 1.10 2.98 -4.46
CA TYR A 174 2.41 3.52 -4.80
C TYR A 174 3.52 2.67 -4.21
N ALA A 175 4.58 2.51 -4.95
CA ALA A 175 5.83 1.91 -4.47
C ALA A 175 7.03 2.58 -5.13
N LEU A 176 8.05 2.89 -4.33
CA LEU A 176 9.36 3.29 -4.81
C LEU A 176 10.41 2.59 -3.94
N ILE A 177 11.00 1.55 -4.50
CA ILE A 177 11.81 0.56 -3.78
C ILE A 177 13.18 0.47 -4.47
N PRO A 178 14.21 1.14 -3.95
CA PRO A 178 15.58 0.91 -4.36
C PRO A 178 16.01 -0.53 -4.05
N LEU A 179 16.71 -1.13 -4.98
CA LEU A 179 17.29 -2.47 -4.91
C LEU A 179 18.77 -2.40 -5.28
N ALA A 180 19.52 -3.49 -5.09
CA ALA A 180 20.89 -3.57 -5.54
C ALA A 180 20.94 -3.48 -7.09
N GLY A 181 21.53 -2.42 -7.62
CA GLY A 181 21.65 -2.20 -9.07
C GLY A 181 20.37 -1.90 -9.83
N SER A 182 19.25 -1.67 -9.14
CA SER A 182 17.95 -1.42 -9.78
C SER A 182 16.99 -0.67 -8.86
N ALA A 183 15.81 -0.32 -9.37
CA ALA A 183 14.72 0.20 -8.57
C ALA A 183 13.37 -0.26 -9.13
N LEU A 184 12.42 -0.54 -8.25
CA LEU A 184 11.03 -0.77 -8.62
C LEU A 184 10.21 0.47 -8.33
N ARG A 185 9.32 0.83 -9.26
CA ARG A 185 8.32 1.88 -9.10
C ARG A 185 6.94 1.36 -9.47
N ARG A 186 5.96 1.75 -8.70
CA ARG A 186 4.54 1.61 -9.00
C ARG A 186 3.85 2.94 -8.72
N ALA A 187 3.01 3.41 -9.63
CA ALA A 187 2.16 4.58 -9.41
C ALA A 187 0.78 4.27 -10.02
N HIS A 188 -0.21 3.96 -9.18
CA HIS A 188 -1.56 3.65 -9.62
C HIS A 188 -2.15 4.78 -10.50
N PRO A 189 -2.78 4.43 -11.65
CA PRO A 189 -3.18 3.10 -12.13
C PRO A 189 -2.15 2.37 -13.02
N HIS A 190 -0.96 2.93 -13.20
CA HIS A 190 0.05 2.38 -14.11
C HIS A 190 0.66 1.07 -13.60
N ASP A 191 1.27 0.31 -14.49
CA ASP A 191 1.97 -0.94 -14.20
C ASP A 191 3.22 -0.74 -13.32
N TRP A 192 3.77 -1.84 -12.80
CA TRP A 192 5.06 -1.83 -12.16
C TRP A 192 6.16 -1.56 -13.17
N GLU A 193 7.10 -0.72 -12.81
CA GLU A 193 8.25 -0.33 -13.64
C GLU A 193 9.53 -0.79 -12.95
N LEU A 194 10.41 -1.45 -13.70
CA LEU A 194 11.77 -1.79 -13.28
C LEU A 194 12.75 -0.84 -13.95
N TYR A 195 13.65 -0.31 -13.16
CA TYR A 195 14.75 0.57 -13.62
C TYR A 195 16.08 -0.06 -13.28
N ARG A 196 17.00 -0.12 -14.24
CA ARG A 196 18.39 -0.51 -14.04
C ARG A 196 19.22 0.71 -13.63
N LEU A 197 20.15 0.53 -12.70
CA LEU A 197 21.10 1.57 -12.32
C LEU A 197 22.34 1.47 -13.22
N ASP A 198 22.48 2.39 -14.13
CA ASP A 198 23.66 2.56 -14.98
C ASP A 198 24.60 3.64 -14.39
N PRO A 199 25.86 3.77 -14.86
CA PRO A 199 26.80 4.77 -14.34
C PRO A 199 26.31 6.22 -14.45
N ASP A 200 25.40 6.50 -15.38
CA ASP A 200 24.80 7.82 -15.64
C ASP A 200 23.39 7.99 -15.02
N GLY A 201 22.91 7.00 -14.28
CA GLY A 201 21.64 7.04 -13.57
C GLY A 201 20.70 5.88 -13.89
N TYR A 202 19.46 6.00 -13.42
CA TYR A 202 18.44 4.96 -13.62
C TYR A 202 17.84 5.02 -15.02
N ARG A 203 17.80 3.88 -15.71
CA ARG A 203 17.13 3.68 -17.00
C ARG A 203 15.98 2.69 -16.85
N PHE A 204 14.89 2.97 -17.53
CA PHE A 204 13.76 2.04 -17.63
C PHE A 204 14.22 0.73 -18.31
N ALA A 205 13.92 -0.40 -17.68
CA ALA A 205 14.26 -1.72 -18.18
C ALA A 205 13.02 -2.52 -18.61
N ALA A 206 11.97 -2.57 -17.78
CA ALA A 206 10.79 -3.37 -18.05
C ALA A 206 9.55 -2.86 -17.33
N SER A 207 8.36 -3.29 -17.79
CA SER A 207 7.07 -3.09 -17.14
C SER A 207 6.38 -4.43 -16.87
N PHE A 208 5.63 -4.50 -15.75
CA PHE A 208 4.92 -5.71 -15.31
C PHE A 208 3.54 -5.31 -14.78
N ASP A 209 2.53 -6.10 -15.10
CA ASP A 209 1.16 -5.92 -14.58
C ASP A 209 1.00 -6.29 -13.10
N HIS A 210 1.97 -7.01 -12.54
CA HIS A 210 2.07 -7.38 -11.13
C HIS A 210 3.44 -7.01 -10.55
N ARG A 211 3.61 -7.15 -9.24
CA ARG A 211 4.91 -6.95 -8.58
C ARG A 211 5.86 -8.06 -9.00
N PRO A 212 6.94 -7.76 -9.75
CA PRO A 212 7.85 -8.79 -10.25
C PRO A 212 8.62 -9.43 -9.12
N ASP A 213 8.80 -10.73 -9.19
CA ASP A 213 9.66 -11.49 -8.28
C ASP A 213 11.16 -11.34 -8.61
N GLY A 214 12.04 -12.10 -7.92
CA GLY A 214 13.47 -12.02 -8.12
C GLY A 214 13.90 -12.50 -9.51
N GLU A 215 13.33 -13.61 -9.98
CA GLU A 215 13.70 -14.23 -11.26
C GLU A 215 13.23 -13.36 -12.44
N GLU A 216 12.04 -12.81 -12.38
CA GLU A 216 11.49 -11.90 -13.39
C GLU A 216 12.34 -10.63 -13.51
N ARG A 217 12.76 -10.06 -12.37
CA ARG A 217 13.63 -8.88 -12.36
C ARG A 217 15.01 -9.18 -12.95
N ASP A 218 15.63 -10.28 -12.50
CA ASP A 218 16.96 -10.67 -12.97
C ASP A 218 16.93 -10.99 -14.46
N GLY A 219 15.90 -11.69 -14.93
CA GLY A 219 15.69 -11.95 -16.35
C GLY A 219 15.52 -10.69 -17.19
N ALA A 220 14.76 -9.70 -16.69
CA ALA A 220 14.56 -8.44 -17.39
C ALA A 220 15.83 -7.57 -17.42
N LEU A 221 16.64 -7.60 -16.35
CA LEU A 221 17.91 -6.86 -16.30
C LEU A 221 19.00 -7.47 -17.20
N GLN A 222 19.02 -8.81 -17.33
CA GLN A 222 19.96 -9.51 -18.20
C GLN A 222 19.55 -9.47 -19.68
N GLY A 223 18.24 -9.47 -19.97
CA GLY A 223 17.72 -9.48 -21.35
C GLY A 223 18.02 -8.24 -22.16
N ASP A 224 18.33 -7.12 -21.50
CA ASP A 224 18.68 -5.84 -22.16
C ASP A 224 20.12 -5.84 -22.76
N GLU A 225 20.97 -6.76 -22.36
CA GLU A 225 22.29 -6.97 -23.00
C GLU A 225 22.21 -7.73 -24.33
N SER A 226 21.08 -8.41 -24.63
CA SER A 226 20.96 -9.30 -25.80
C SER A 226 19.84 -8.95 -26.79
N GLY A 227 19.16 -7.82 -26.67
CA GLY A 227 18.29 -7.39 -27.77
C GLY A 227 16.94 -6.80 -27.39
N GLY A 228 16.80 -5.51 -27.65
CA GLY A 228 15.56 -4.74 -27.59
C GLY A 228 14.48 -5.14 -28.61
N ILE A 229 14.38 -6.39 -29.03
CA ILE A 229 13.45 -6.87 -30.07
C ILE A 229 12.35 -7.76 -29.47
N ALA A 230 12.61 -8.50 -28.40
CA ALA A 230 11.66 -9.48 -27.88
C ALA A 230 10.47 -8.90 -27.08
N MET A 231 10.64 -7.72 -26.45
CA MET A 231 9.57 -7.08 -25.67
C MET A 231 8.54 -6.32 -26.51
N THR A 232 8.93 -5.83 -27.67
CA THR A 232 8.02 -5.14 -28.62
C THR A 232 6.99 -6.10 -29.21
N LEU A 233 7.29 -7.39 -29.33
CA LEU A 233 6.39 -8.39 -29.90
C LEU A 233 5.21 -8.74 -28.99
N ARG A 234 5.40 -8.78 -27.65
CA ARG A 234 4.29 -9.09 -26.71
C ARG A 234 3.28 -7.95 -26.56
N SER A 235 3.71 -6.71 -26.72
CA SER A 235 2.80 -5.56 -26.71
C SER A 235 1.99 -5.46 -28.02
N VAL A 236 2.55 -5.92 -29.14
CA VAL A 236 1.85 -5.96 -30.43
C VAL A 236 0.80 -7.06 -30.46
N ASP A 237 1.06 -8.23 -29.87
CA ASP A 237 0.07 -9.33 -29.80
C ASP A 237 -1.17 -8.93 -28.99
N ARG A 238 -1.02 -8.20 -27.88
CA ARG A 238 -2.17 -7.68 -27.10
C ARG A 238 -2.99 -6.63 -27.86
N LEU A 239 -2.33 -5.83 -28.70
CA LEU A 239 -3.00 -4.82 -29.53
C LEU A 239 -3.80 -5.46 -30.67
N LEU A 240 -3.31 -6.56 -31.19
CA LEU A 240 -3.99 -7.32 -32.26
C LEU A 240 -5.19 -8.13 -31.72
N ASP A 241 -5.10 -8.69 -30.52
CA ASP A 241 -6.23 -9.37 -29.86
C ASP A 241 -7.38 -8.41 -29.50
N GLY A 242 -7.07 -7.15 -29.21
CA GLY A 242 -8.05 -6.10 -28.94
C GLY A 242 -8.82 -5.59 -30.18
N LEU A 243 -8.28 -5.83 -31.37
CA LEU A 243 -8.89 -5.41 -32.67
C LEU A 243 -9.75 -6.49 -33.35
N GLN A 244 -9.78 -7.71 -32.80
CA GLN A 244 -10.56 -8.84 -33.35
C GLN A 244 -11.82 -9.20 -32.56
N ARG A 245 -12.25 -8.33 -31.64
CA ARG A 245 -13.55 -8.46 -30.94
C ARG A 245 -14.50 -7.33 -31.23
#